data_16fdd8796b3132a3d22e5f6b143634df
#
_entry.id   16fdd8796b3132a3d22e5f6b143634df
#
_cell.length_a   1.000
_cell.length_b   1.000
_cell.length_c   1.000
_cell.angle_alpha   90.00
_cell.angle_beta   90.00
_cell.angle_gamma   90.00
#
_symmetry.space_group_name_H-M   'P 1'
#
loop_
_entity.id
_entity.type
_entity.pdbx_description
1 polymer ?
#
loop_
_entity_poly.entity_id
_entity_poly.type
_entity_poly.pdbx_seq_one_letter_code
_entity_poly.pdbx_strand_id
1 'polypeptide(L)'
;DDMAYQNNLDAALLKQSDAAADDKIDIFLVEADYALKYVDTDYTMAVTDLGITDEDLSKQYQYTKDVVTNSDGVLKGLSWQGCPGVLFYNRDAAKAVLGSDDPSEVQNYVKDWDTFNDTAKKMKDAGYTITSSANDTYRVYSNNVTSKWVVDGKINIDDNIMKWVDDSKELVDAGETGTYELWSDDWKKGFYPEGNVFCYFGPAWLVNFSMAADTEGSIGYNGGWGATEGPQGFFWGGTW
;
A
#
# COMPACT_ATOMS: atom_id res chain seq x y z
N ASP A 1 -14.79 -11.91 -3.17
CA ASP A 1 -15.33 -11.93 -1.81
C ASP A 1 -14.22 -11.51 -0.86
N ASP A 2 -14.38 -10.34 -0.27
CA ASP A 2 -13.41 -9.78 0.65
C ASP A 2 -13.16 -10.74 1.81
N MET A 3 -11.91 -11.04 2.11
CA MET A 3 -11.50 -11.97 3.17
C MET A 3 -11.74 -13.47 2.90
N ALA A 4 -12.15 -13.88 1.70
CA ALA A 4 -12.41 -15.31 1.43
C ALA A 4 -11.18 -16.19 1.68
N TYR A 5 -10.00 -15.73 1.25
CA TYR A 5 -8.75 -16.45 1.48
C TYR A 5 -8.45 -16.60 2.97
N GLN A 6 -8.49 -15.51 3.74
CA GLN A 6 -8.19 -15.50 5.17
C GLN A 6 -9.18 -16.37 5.96
N ASN A 7 -10.48 -16.30 5.64
CA ASN A 7 -11.51 -17.11 6.28
C ASN A 7 -11.31 -18.62 6.00
N ASN A 8 -10.94 -18.97 4.76
CA ASN A 8 -10.67 -20.34 4.39
C ASN A 8 -9.39 -20.86 5.05
N LEU A 9 -8.33 -20.05 5.09
CA LEU A 9 -7.08 -20.37 5.78
C LEU A 9 -7.32 -20.60 7.27
N ASP A 10 -8.05 -19.71 7.94
CA ASP A 10 -8.39 -19.86 9.36
C ASP A 10 -9.14 -21.18 9.63
N ALA A 11 -10.15 -21.47 8.81
CA ALA A 11 -10.93 -22.69 8.95
C ALA A 11 -10.11 -23.96 8.73
N ALA A 12 -9.11 -23.93 7.87
CA ALA A 12 -8.21 -25.04 7.62
C ALA A 12 -7.18 -25.19 8.73
N LEU A 13 -6.54 -24.11 9.18
CA LEU A 13 -5.57 -24.13 10.28
C LEU A 13 -6.18 -24.61 11.60
N LEU A 14 -7.43 -24.26 11.89
CA LEU A 14 -8.15 -24.77 13.07
C LEU A 14 -8.33 -26.29 13.07
N LYS A 15 -8.30 -26.93 11.91
CA LYS A 15 -8.42 -28.39 11.76
C LYS A 15 -7.09 -29.09 11.54
N GLN A 16 -5.99 -28.33 11.52
CA GLN A 16 -4.64 -28.80 11.14
C GLN A 16 -4.19 -30.04 11.95
N SER A 17 -4.50 -30.09 13.26
CA SER A 17 -4.12 -31.22 14.13
C SER A 17 -4.78 -32.52 13.73
N ASP A 18 -6.03 -32.47 13.29
CA ASP A 18 -6.89 -33.63 12.98
C ASP A 18 -6.94 -33.95 11.50
N ALA A 19 -6.33 -33.13 10.66
CA ALA A 19 -6.28 -33.31 9.21
C ALA A 19 -5.45 -34.53 8.83
N ALA A 20 -5.88 -35.25 7.78
CA ALA A 20 -5.06 -36.29 7.16
C ALA A 20 -3.77 -35.66 6.59
N ALA A 21 -2.72 -36.45 6.41
CA ALA A 21 -1.42 -35.94 6.00
C ALA A 21 -1.49 -35.11 4.70
N ASP A 22 -2.29 -35.55 3.74
CA ASP A 22 -2.44 -34.86 2.43
C ASP A 22 -3.34 -33.61 2.49
N ASP A 23 -4.06 -33.41 3.60
CA ASP A 23 -4.95 -32.27 3.83
C ASP A 23 -4.32 -31.21 4.74
N LYS A 24 -3.11 -31.47 5.26
CA LYS A 24 -2.38 -30.52 6.08
C LYS A 24 -1.82 -29.39 5.25
N ILE A 25 -1.80 -28.19 5.86
CA ILE A 25 -1.15 -27.01 5.27
C ILE A 25 0.30 -27.02 5.75
N ASP A 26 1.23 -27.19 4.81
CA ASP A 26 2.67 -27.11 5.08
C ASP A 26 3.22 -25.70 4.92
N ILE A 27 2.67 -24.93 3.95
CA ILE A 27 3.05 -23.54 3.64
C ILE A 27 1.78 -22.77 3.28
N PHE A 28 1.68 -21.55 3.77
CA PHE A 28 0.62 -20.64 3.36
C PHE A 28 1.17 -19.22 3.18
N LEU A 29 0.47 -18.43 2.39
CA LEU A 29 0.84 -17.05 2.09
C LEU A 29 0.10 -16.09 3.01
N VAL A 30 0.78 -15.02 3.40
CA VAL A 30 0.18 -13.89 4.12
C VAL A 30 0.62 -12.57 3.48
N GLU A 31 -0.19 -11.56 3.61
CA GLU A 31 0.18 -10.18 3.28
C GLU A 31 0.48 -9.39 4.54
N ALA A 32 1.24 -8.30 4.39
CA ALA A 32 1.63 -7.43 5.49
C ALA A 32 0.45 -7.03 6.39
N ASP A 33 -0.72 -6.80 5.79
CA ASP A 33 -1.91 -6.29 6.49
C ASP A 33 -2.49 -7.26 7.52
N TYR A 34 -2.22 -8.56 7.36
CA TYR A 34 -2.74 -9.58 8.29
C TYR A 34 -1.69 -10.60 8.76
N ALA A 35 -0.41 -10.41 8.45
CA ALA A 35 0.67 -11.30 8.90
C ALA A 35 0.71 -11.43 10.43
N LEU A 36 0.49 -10.33 11.16
CA LEU A 36 0.49 -10.30 12.62
C LEU A 36 -0.56 -11.23 13.25
N LYS A 37 -1.61 -11.59 12.53
CA LYS A 37 -2.61 -12.56 12.99
C LYS A 37 -2.02 -13.94 13.20
N TYR A 38 -0.98 -14.31 12.47
CA TYR A 38 -0.44 -15.68 12.44
C TYR A 38 0.91 -15.82 13.12
N VAL A 39 1.76 -14.79 13.14
CA VAL A 39 3.16 -14.88 13.59
C VAL A 39 3.31 -15.23 15.09
N ASP A 40 2.35 -14.84 15.93
CA ASP A 40 2.33 -15.19 17.36
C ASP A 40 1.53 -16.47 17.67
N THR A 41 1.17 -17.24 16.64
CA THR A 41 0.43 -18.50 16.81
C THR A 41 1.33 -19.73 16.64
N ASP A 42 0.83 -20.86 17.12
CA ASP A 42 1.46 -22.18 16.91
C ASP A 42 1.28 -22.72 15.48
N TYR A 43 0.57 -21.99 14.61
CA TYR A 43 0.42 -22.36 13.19
C TYR A 43 1.64 -21.99 12.36
N THR A 44 2.56 -21.18 12.90
CA THR A 44 3.81 -20.80 12.25
C THR A 44 5.00 -21.28 13.06
N MET A 45 6.02 -21.77 12.39
CA MET A 45 7.26 -22.21 13.01
C MET A 45 8.40 -21.22 12.77
N ALA A 46 9.46 -21.30 13.55
CA ALA A 46 10.67 -20.51 13.31
C ALA A 46 11.31 -20.95 11.99
N VAL A 47 11.71 -19.99 11.15
CA VAL A 47 12.38 -20.32 9.88
C VAL A 47 13.74 -21.02 10.10
N THR A 48 14.37 -20.81 11.24
CA THR A 48 15.60 -21.51 11.67
C THR A 48 15.39 -23.01 11.86
N ASP A 49 14.17 -23.45 12.23
CA ASP A 49 13.85 -24.87 12.38
C ASP A 49 13.81 -25.59 11.02
N LEU A 50 13.69 -24.83 9.94
CA LEU A 50 13.80 -25.31 8.56
C LEU A 50 15.25 -25.31 8.04
N GLY A 51 16.22 -24.94 8.86
CA GLY A 51 17.64 -24.87 8.50
C GLY A 51 18.03 -23.59 7.77
N ILE A 52 17.15 -22.58 7.72
CA ILE A 52 17.43 -21.27 7.13
C ILE A 52 18.23 -20.44 8.13
N THR A 53 19.40 -19.97 7.71
CA THR A 53 20.36 -19.27 8.57
C THR A 53 20.32 -17.74 8.38
N ASP A 54 20.90 -17.00 9.31
CA ASP A 54 21.08 -15.55 9.15
C ASP A 54 21.92 -15.18 7.94
N GLU A 55 22.86 -16.05 7.51
CA GLU A 55 23.66 -15.85 6.30
C GLU A 55 22.78 -15.92 5.04
N ASP A 56 21.86 -16.88 4.98
CA ASP A 56 20.89 -17.00 3.87
C ASP A 56 20.02 -15.73 3.76
N LEU A 57 19.71 -15.09 4.86
CA LEU A 57 18.85 -13.91 4.97
C LEU A 57 19.62 -12.58 4.98
N SER A 58 20.94 -12.63 4.84
CA SER A 58 21.81 -11.44 4.98
C SER A 58 21.53 -10.32 3.97
N LYS A 59 20.95 -10.66 2.81
CA LYS A 59 20.58 -9.70 1.76
C LYS A 59 19.09 -9.34 1.74
N GLN A 60 18.29 -9.92 2.63
CA GLN A 60 16.88 -9.57 2.72
C GLN A 60 16.71 -8.23 3.45
N TYR A 61 15.80 -7.39 2.95
CA TYR A 61 15.50 -6.11 3.59
C TYR A 61 14.94 -6.31 4.99
N GLN A 62 15.43 -5.52 5.96
CA GLN A 62 15.03 -5.66 7.36
C GLN A 62 13.52 -5.52 7.55
N TYR A 63 12.89 -4.52 6.92
CA TYR A 63 11.45 -4.32 7.06
C TYR A 63 10.61 -5.53 6.64
N THR A 64 11.08 -6.34 5.67
CA THR A 64 10.37 -7.56 5.27
C THR A 64 10.47 -8.66 6.32
N LYS A 65 11.53 -8.67 7.12
CA LYS A 65 11.68 -9.58 8.28
C LYS A 65 10.84 -9.11 9.45
N ASP A 66 10.79 -7.80 9.71
CA ASP A 66 10.05 -7.22 10.84
C ASP A 66 8.56 -7.56 10.80
N VAL A 67 7.95 -7.57 9.60
CA VAL A 67 6.52 -7.91 9.40
C VAL A 67 6.16 -9.30 9.89
N VAL A 68 7.07 -10.26 9.76
CA VAL A 68 6.84 -11.68 10.13
C VAL A 68 7.71 -12.14 11.29
N THR A 69 8.18 -11.21 12.10
CA THR A 69 8.84 -11.47 13.37
C THR A 69 7.81 -11.35 14.48
N ASN A 70 7.69 -12.39 15.31
CA ASN A 70 6.72 -12.43 16.41
C ASN A 70 7.15 -11.55 17.60
N SER A 71 6.31 -11.48 18.62
CA SER A 71 6.55 -10.68 19.84
C SER A 71 7.81 -11.11 20.63
N ASP A 72 8.26 -12.36 20.46
CA ASP A 72 9.46 -12.90 21.09
C ASP A 72 10.74 -12.68 20.25
N GLY A 73 10.63 -11.99 19.12
CA GLY A 73 11.76 -11.73 18.22
C GLY A 73 12.11 -12.91 17.31
N VAL A 74 11.23 -13.88 17.15
CA VAL A 74 11.45 -15.06 16.31
C VAL A 74 10.87 -14.82 14.92
N LEU A 75 11.71 -15.01 13.89
CA LEU A 75 11.29 -14.91 12.48
C LEU A 75 10.45 -16.13 12.09
N LYS A 76 9.22 -15.90 11.66
CA LYS A 76 8.18 -16.91 11.38
C LYS A 76 7.81 -17.06 9.92
N GLY A 77 8.36 -16.23 9.04
CA GLY A 77 8.08 -16.25 7.62
C GLY A 77 9.15 -15.55 6.79
N LEU A 78 9.03 -15.64 5.47
CA LEU A 78 9.95 -15.05 4.52
C LEU A 78 9.18 -14.34 3.42
N SER A 79 9.77 -13.29 2.83
CA SER A 79 9.22 -12.62 1.67
C SER A 79 10.14 -12.73 0.47
N TRP A 80 9.53 -12.84 -0.71
CA TRP A 80 10.25 -12.72 -1.98
C TRP A 80 10.09 -11.33 -2.62
N GLN A 81 9.37 -10.41 -1.97
CA GLN A 81 9.06 -9.09 -2.50
C GLN A 81 9.66 -7.97 -1.64
N GLY A 82 10.20 -6.95 -2.33
CA GLY A 82 10.43 -5.64 -1.76
C GLY A 82 9.44 -4.66 -2.40
N CYS A 83 8.60 -4.00 -1.60
CA CYS A 83 7.52 -3.13 -2.07
C CYS A 83 7.65 -1.69 -1.56
N PRO A 84 8.77 -0.98 -1.85
CA PRO A 84 8.83 0.45 -1.57
C PRO A 84 7.75 1.16 -2.36
N GLY A 85 7.02 2.07 -1.71
CA GLY A 85 5.98 2.86 -2.32
C GLY A 85 6.51 4.12 -2.97
N VAL A 86 5.84 4.55 -4.02
CA VAL A 86 6.08 5.82 -4.72
C VAL A 86 4.75 6.48 -5.08
N LEU A 87 4.79 7.75 -5.43
CA LEU A 87 3.68 8.46 -6.04
C LEU A 87 3.78 8.32 -7.56
N PHE A 88 2.80 7.66 -8.17
CA PHE A 88 2.60 7.64 -9.62
C PHE A 88 1.73 8.82 -10.02
N TYR A 89 2.15 9.60 -11.02
CA TYR A 89 1.41 10.75 -11.52
C TYR A 89 1.15 10.65 -13.02
N ASN A 90 0.01 11.16 -13.44
CA ASN A 90 -0.36 11.33 -14.85
C ASN A 90 0.52 12.42 -15.48
N ARG A 91 1.38 12.04 -16.43
CA ARG A 91 2.34 12.94 -17.08
C ARG A 91 1.65 14.07 -17.85
N ASP A 92 0.54 13.78 -18.53
CA ASP A 92 -0.20 14.78 -19.29
C ASP A 92 -0.84 15.81 -18.35
N ALA A 93 -1.43 15.39 -17.25
CA ALA A 93 -1.95 16.27 -16.22
C ALA A 93 -0.84 17.11 -15.57
N ALA A 94 0.30 16.49 -15.23
CA ALA A 94 1.46 17.20 -14.69
C ALA A 94 1.94 18.29 -15.65
N LYS A 95 2.12 17.96 -16.92
CA LYS A 95 2.56 18.91 -17.94
C LYS A 95 1.57 20.03 -18.16
N ALA A 96 0.28 19.71 -18.19
CA ALA A 96 -0.78 20.71 -18.41
C ALA A 96 -0.95 21.68 -17.23
N VAL A 97 -0.84 21.18 -15.98
CA VAL A 97 -1.16 21.98 -14.77
C VAL A 97 0.09 22.51 -14.08
N LEU A 98 1.17 21.71 -14.03
CA LEU A 98 2.41 22.06 -13.32
C LEU A 98 3.50 22.61 -14.26
N GLY A 99 3.30 22.43 -15.59
CA GLY A 99 4.24 22.90 -16.62
C GLY A 99 5.38 21.93 -16.94
N SER A 100 5.47 20.80 -16.24
CA SER A 100 6.49 19.78 -16.46
C SER A 100 5.95 18.38 -16.11
N ASP A 101 6.46 17.37 -16.80
CA ASP A 101 6.27 15.95 -16.49
C ASP A 101 7.57 15.26 -16.04
N ASP A 102 8.62 16.06 -15.77
CA ASP A 102 9.87 15.55 -15.19
C ASP A 102 9.68 15.17 -13.71
N PRO A 103 10.08 13.97 -13.28
CA PRO A 103 9.89 13.52 -11.90
C PRO A 103 10.48 14.43 -10.83
N SER A 104 11.64 15.04 -11.10
CA SER A 104 12.30 15.92 -10.15
C SER A 104 11.58 17.29 -10.01
N GLU A 105 10.97 17.76 -11.09
CA GLU A 105 10.14 18.96 -11.09
C GLU A 105 8.79 18.68 -10.39
N VAL A 106 8.13 17.58 -10.72
CA VAL A 106 6.86 17.18 -10.10
C VAL A 106 7.03 16.97 -8.60
N GLN A 107 8.16 16.42 -8.14
CA GLN A 107 8.45 16.25 -6.71
C GLN A 107 8.33 17.55 -5.92
N ASN A 108 8.70 18.70 -6.49
CA ASN A 108 8.56 19.97 -5.80
C ASN A 108 7.13 20.36 -5.45
N TYR A 109 6.15 19.79 -6.17
CA TYR A 109 4.70 20.03 -5.97
C TYR A 109 4.05 19.03 -5.01
N VAL A 110 4.75 17.93 -4.67
CA VAL A 110 4.20 16.84 -3.85
C VAL A 110 5.17 16.38 -2.75
N LYS A 111 6.18 17.15 -2.42
CA LYS A 111 7.29 16.80 -1.50
C LYS A 111 6.89 16.71 -0.02
N ASP A 112 5.79 17.31 0.34
CA ASP A 112 5.19 17.30 1.68
C ASP A 112 3.68 17.45 1.56
N TRP A 113 2.95 17.24 2.66
CA TRP A 113 1.49 17.31 2.64
C TRP A 113 0.94 18.71 2.35
N ASP A 114 1.65 19.78 2.71
CA ASP A 114 1.22 21.13 2.43
C ASP A 114 1.29 21.42 0.92
N THR A 115 2.40 21.07 0.28
CA THR A 115 2.56 21.22 -1.18
C THR A 115 1.66 20.25 -1.96
N PHE A 116 1.39 19.05 -1.41
CA PHE A 116 0.44 18.10 -2.00
C PHE A 116 -0.99 18.67 -1.99
N ASN A 117 -1.44 19.21 -0.86
CA ASN A 117 -2.77 19.82 -0.73
C ASN A 117 -2.91 21.08 -1.60
N ASP A 118 -1.86 21.91 -1.71
CA ASP A 118 -1.86 23.04 -2.65
C ASP A 118 -1.89 22.59 -4.13
N THR A 119 -1.30 21.46 -4.43
CA THR A 119 -1.37 20.85 -5.76
C THR A 119 -2.77 20.28 -6.04
N ALA A 120 -3.45 19.73 -5.03
CA ALA A 120 -4.84 19.28 -5.16
C ALA A 120 -5.78 20.40 -5.64
N LYS A 121 -5.63 21.61 -5.09
CA LYS A 121 -6.38 22.80 -5.53
C LYS A 121 -6.14 23.13 -7.00
N LYS A 122 -4.86 23.12 -7.42
CA LYS A 122 -4.50 23.39 -8.82
C LYS A 122 -5.07 22.33 -9.78
N MET A 123 -5.02 21.07 -9.38
CA MET A 123 -5.57 19.96 -10.15
C MET A 123 -7.08 20.10 -10.29
N LYS A 124 -7.79 20.41 -9.21
CA LYS A 124 -9.24 20.65 -9.23
C LYS A 124 -9.62 21.79 -10.17
N ASP A 125 -8.90 22.92 -10.13
CA ASP A 125 -9.15 24.08 -10.99
C ASP A 125 -8.99 23.71 -12.47
N ALA A 126 -8.18 22.71 -12.78
CA ALA A 126 -7.97 22.17 -14.13
C ALA A 126 -8.87 20.96 -14.46
N GLY A 127 -9.79 20.57 -13.57
CA GLY A 127 -10.75 19.49 -13.80
C GLY A 127 -10.26 18.09 -13.42
N TYR A 128 -9.18 17.98 -12.64
CA TYR A 128 -8.67 16.71 -12.12
C TYR A 128 -8.98 16.58 -10.63
N THR A 129 -9.09 15.36 -10.14
CA THR A 129 -8.93 15.04 -8.71
C THR A 129 -7.48 14.69 -8.41
N ILE A 130 -7.00 15.03 -7.21
CA ILE A 130 -5.62 14.70 -6.83
C ILE A 130 -5.41 13.19 -6.76
N THR A 131 -6.35 12.45 -6.15
CA THR A 131 -6.40 10.98 -6.10
C THR A 131 -7.82 10.50 -6.42
N SER A 132 -7.97 9.20 -6.73
CA SER A 132 -9.26 8.57 -6.99
C SER A 132 -10.06 8.30 -5.71
N SER A 133 -9.37 8.18 -4.61
CA SER A 133 -9.93 7.95 -3.27
C SER A 133 -9.16 8.71 -2.21
N ALA A 134 -9.83 9.23 -1.20
CA ALA A 134 -9.16 9.73 0.00
C ALA A 134 -8.33 8.64 0.70
N ASN A 135 -8.68 7.37 0.51
CA ASN A 135 -7.94 6.22 1.06
C ASN A 135 -6.61 5.94 0.33
N ASP A 136 -6.37 6.49 -0.86
CA ASP A 136 -5.11 6.32 -1.59
C ASP A 136 -3.90 6.80 -0.77
N THR A 137 -4.09 7.81 0.07
CA THR A 137 -3.03 8.37 0.91
C THR A 137 -2.82 7.64 2.24
N TYR A 138 -3.79 6.81 2.68
CA TYR A 138 -3.77 6.19 4.02
C TYR A 138 -2.47 5.45 4.32
N ARG A 139 -1.97 4.66 3.37
CA ARG A 139 -0.75 3.86 3.56
C ARG A 139 0.48 4.71 3.86
N VAL A 140 0.58 5.90 3.26
CA VAL A 140 1.68 6.83 3.49
C VAL A 140 1.67 7.33 4.94
N TYR A 141 0.50 7.68 5.46
CA TYR A 141 0.36 8.12 6.86
C TYR A 141 0.54 6.95 7.84
N SER A 142 -0.11 5.81 7.58
CA SER A 142 -0.09 4.66 8.50
C SER A 142 1.26 3.98 8.62
N ASN A 143 2.11 4.03 7.59
CA ASN A 143 3.49 3.53 7.67
C ASN A 143 4.40 4.43 8.52
N ASN A 144 4.00 5.65 8.79
CA ASN A 144 4.80 6.63 9.53
C ASN A 144 4.26 6.89 10.94
N VAL A 145 3.42 6.00 11.47
CA VAL A 145 2.96 6.04 12.86
C VAL A 145 4.12 5.77 13.82
N THR A 146 4.07 6.41 14.97
CA THR A 146 5.09 6.32 16.01
C THR A 146 4.61 5.60 17.28
N SER A 147 3.31 5.29 17.33
CA SER A 147 2.68 4.65 18.48
C SER A 147 1.77 3.49 18.07
N LYS A 148 1.56 2.57 19.01
CA LYS A 148 0.67 1.41 18.81
C LYS A 148 -0.78 1.83 18.96
N TRP A 149 -1.71 1.09 18.31
CA TRP A 149 -3.16 1.27 18.46
C TRP A 149 -3.69 1.00 19.88
N VAL A 150 -2.96 0.21 20.67
CA VAL A 150 -3.31 -0.05 22.06
C VAL A 150 -2.11 0.26 22.94
N VAL A 151 -2.29 1.18 23.89
CA VAL A 151 -1.31 1.58 24.89
C VAL A 151 -1.98 1.48 26.27
N ASP A 152 -1.40 0.76 27.20
CA ASP A 152 -1.92 0.52 28.56
C ASP A 152 -3.39 0.05 28.57
N GLY A 153 -3.74 -0.83 27.64
CA GLY A 153 -5.08 -1.40 27.51
C GLY A 153 -6.16 -0.44 26.97
N LYS A 154 -5.76 0.71 26.44
CA LYS A 154 -6.67 1.72 25.86
C LYS A 154 -6.37 1.91 24.36
N ILE A 155 -7.43 2.21 23.60
CA ILE A 155 -7.28 2.64 22.21
C ILE A 155 -6.45 3.93 22.18
N ASN A 156 -5.41 3.92 21.34
CA ASN A 156 -4.55 5.04 21.09
C ASN A 156 -4.55 5.32 19.58
N ILE A 157 -4.91 6.52 19.19
CA ILE A 157 -4.88 6.93 17.79
C ILE A 157 -3.66 7.82 17.60
N ASP A 158 -2.73 7.36 16.75
CA ASP A 158 -1.52 8.11 16.45
C ASP A 158 -1.84 9.44 15.75
N ASP A 159 -1.04 10.48 16.01
CA ASP A 159 -1.24 11.81 15.42
C ASP A 159 -1.19 11.79 13.89
N ASN A 160 -0.39 10.91 13.28
CA ASN A 160 -0.37 10.75 11.83
C ASN A 160 -1.70 10.19 11.29
N ILE A 161 -2.36 9.31 12.04
CA ILE A 161 -3.68 8.81 11.65
C ILE A 161 -4.73 9.92 11.75
N MET A 162 -4.68 10.72 12.82
CA MET A 162 -5.59 11.88 12.94
C MET A 162 -5.35 12.91 11.85
N LYS A 163 -4.08 13.17 11.52
CA LYS A 163 -3.74 14.06 10.40
C LYS A 163 -4.31 13.53 9.07
N TRP A 164 -4.21 12.22 8.80
CA TRP A 164 -4.84 11.64 7.62
C TRP A 164 -6.36 11.85 7.59
N VAL A 165 -7.03 11.71 8.74
CA VAL A 165 -8.49 11.95 8.85
C VAL A 165 -8.82 13.40 8.51
N ASP A 166 -8.08 14.35 9.08
CA ASP A 166 -8.31 15.78 8.87
C ASP A 166 -8.02 16.20 7.43
N ASP A 167 -6.87 15.84 6.89
CA ASP A 167 -6.46 16.14 5.51
C ASP A 167 -7.44 15.50 4.49
N SER A 168 -7.81 14.24 4.70
CA SER A 168 -8.78 13.55 3.84
C SER A 168 -10.13 14.22 3.85
N LYS A 169 -10.59 14.63 5.04
CA LYS A 169 -11.88 15.35 5.18
C LYS A 169 -11.83 16.68 4.45
N GLU A 170 -10.77 17.46 4.59
CA GLU A 170 -10.60 18.73 3.89
C GLU A 170 -10.60 18.56 2.37
N LEU A 171 -9.86 17.60 1.84
CA LEU A 171 -9.80 17.30 0.40
C LEU A 171 -11.16 16.85 -0.15
N VAL A 172 -11.91 16.02 0.59
CA VAL A 172 -13.24 15.55 0.20
C VAL A 172 -14.25 16.70 0.24
N ASP A 173 -14.29 17.47 1.33
CA ASP A 173 -15.22 18.61 1.48
C ASP A 173 -14.95 19.68 0.41
N ALA A 174 -13.70 19.87 0.03
CA ALA A 174 -13.31 20.76 -1.06
C ALA A 174 -13.57 20.18 -2.46
N GLY A 175 -13.86 18.88 -2.59
CA GLY A 175 -14.01 18.19 -3.88
C GLY A 175 -12.68 18.11 -4.68
N GLU A 176 -11.56 18.01 -3.97
CA GLU A 176 -10.21 17.96 -4.53
C GLU A 176 -9.71 16.51 -4.70
N THR A 177 -10.35 15.56 -4.04
CA THR A 177 -10.10 14.11 -4.18
C THR A 177 -11.37 13.34 -4.49
N GLY A 178 -11.22 12.16 -5.08
CA GLY A 178 -12.32 11.22 -5.25
C GLY A 178 -12.70 10.54 -3.94
N THR A 179 -13.86 9.87 -3.95
CA THR A 179 -14.43 9.17 -2.78
C THR A 179 -14.73 7.71 -3.08
N TYR A 180 -14.14 7.17 -4.12
CA TYR A 180 -14.35 5.77 -4.51
C TYR A 180 -13.68 4.84 -3.52
N GLU A 181 -14.27 3.66 -3.34
CA GLU A 181 -13.65 2.61 -2.57
C GLU A 181 -12.42 2.07 -3.32
N LEU A 182 -11.30 1.86 -2.59
CA LEU A 182 -10.08 1.28 -3.16
C LEU A 182 -10.40 -0.05 -3.85
N TRP A 183 -9.78 -0.28 -5.00
CA TRP A 183 -9.90 -1.49 -5.82
C TRP A 183 -11.24 -1.65 -6.54
N SER A 184 -12.23 -0.79 -6.28
CA SER A 184 -13.50 -0.80 -7.02
C SER A 184 -13.30 -0.46 -8.51
N ASP A 185 -14.29 -0.80 -9.33
CA ASP A 185 -14.26 -0.45 -10.75
C ASP A 185 -14.34 1.07 -10.96
N ASP A 186 -14.99 1.79 -10.05
CA ASP A 186 -15.01 3.26 -10.10
C ASP A 186 -13.66 3.88 -9.79
N TRP A 187 -12.93 3.34 -8.80
CA TRP A 187 -11.55 3.76 -8.49
C TRP A 187 -10.62 3.52 -9.69
N LYS A 188 -10.77 2.39 -10.40
CA LYS A 188 -9.96 2.02 -11.57
C LYS A 188 -10.21 2.91 -12.79
N LYS A 189 -11.33 3.62 -12.86
CA LYS A 189 -11.59 4.57 -13.96
C LYS A 189 -10.51 5.64 -14.10
N GLY A 190 -9.85 6.01 -13.00
CA GLY A 190 -8.73 6.94 -13.02
C GLY A 190 -7.46 6.43 -13.71
N PHE A 191 -7.38 5.15 -14.08
CA PHE A 191 -6.29 4.61 -14.90
C PHE A 191 -6.46 4.93 -16.40
N TYR A 192 -7.58 5.55 -16.77
CA TYR A 192 -7.90 5.99 -18.12
C TYR A 192 -8.06 7.52 -18.17
N PRO A 193 -7.79 8.15 -19.34
CA PRO A 193 -7.79 9.61 -19.45
C PRO A 193 -9.08 10.28 -18.99
N GLU A 194 -10.23 9.67 -19.25
CA GLU A 194 -11.55 10.18 -18.89
C GLU A 194 -11.83 10.18 -17.37
N GLY A 195 -11.05 9.44 -16.60
CA GLY A 195 -11.16 9.42 -15.13
C GLY A 195 -10.62 10.67 -14.45
N ASN A 196 -9.79 11.44 -15.15
CA ASN A 196 -9.25 12.73 -14.68
C ASN A 196 -8.63 12.67 -13.27
N VAL A 197 -7.85 11.62 -12.99
CA VAL A 197 -7.11 11.47 -11.73
C VAL A 197 -5.65 11.84 -11.96
N PHE A 198 -5.10 12.65 -11.04
CA PHE A 198 -3.70 13.08 -11.14
C PHE A 198 -2.73 12.01 -10.65
N CYS A 199 -2.93 11.44 -9.46
CA CYS A 199 -1.95 10.51 -8.92
C CYS A 199 -2.54 9.34 -8.13
N TYR A 200 -1.69 8.33 -7.95
CA TYR A 200 -1.90 7.14 -7.13
C TYR A 200 -0.66 6.86 -6.31
N PHE A 201 -0.82 6.25 -5.15
CA PHE A 201 0.27 5.76 -4.33
C PHE A 201 0.36 4.24 -4.42
N GLY A 202 1.55 3.71 -4.58
CA GLY A 202 1.73 2.25 -4.62
C GLY A 202 3.15 1.82 -4.95
N PRO A 203 3.41 0.51 -4.92
CA PRO A 203 4.69 -0.06 -5.29
C PRO A 203 4.76 -0.34 -6.80
N ALA A 204 5.93 -0.76 -7.27
CA ALA A 204 6.17 -1.02 -8.70
C ALA A 204 5.18 -2.02 -9.33
N TRP A 205 4.72 -3.04 -8.57
CA TRP A 205 3.77 -4.01 -9.11
C TRP A 205 2.39 -3.42 -9.45
N LEU A 206 2.02 -2.28 -8.83
CA LEU A 206 0.71 -1.65 -9.06
C LEU A 206 0.52 -1.27 -10.52
N VAL A 207 1.58 -0.82 -11.20
CA VAL A 207 1.55 -0.37 -12.59
C VAL A 207 1.04 -1.46 -13.53
N ASN A 208 1.59 -2.66 -13.45
CA ASN A 208 1.21 -3.76 -14.34
C ASN A 208 0.04 -4.57 -13.82
N PHE A 209 -0.13 -4.67 -12.50
CA PHE A 209 -1.18 -5.49 -11.89
C PHE A 209 -2.55 -4.80 -11.86
N SER A 210 -2.58 -3.48 -11.60
CA SER A 210 -3.84 -2.76 -11.39
C SER A 210 -4.06 -1.60 -12.33
N MET A 211 -2.98 -0.84 -12.69
CA MET A 211 -3.09 0.40 -13.45
C MET A 211 -3.22 0.17 -14.97
N ALA A 212 -3.51 -1.07 -15.37
CA ALA A 212 -3.80 -1.47 -16.75
C ALA A 212 -2.73 -1.01 -17.78
N ALA A 213 -1.45 -0.99 -17.38
CA ALA A 213 -0.35 -0.48 -18.22
C ALA A 213 -0.15 -1.26 -19.53
N ASP A 214 -0.67 -2.47 -19.63
CA ASP A 214 -0.70 -3.33 -20.81
C ASP A 214 -1.97 -3.20 -21.65
N THR A 215 -2.94 -2.36 -21.23
CA THR A 215 -4.24 -2.21 -21.87
C THR A 215 -4.28 -0.97 -22.75
N GLU A 216 -4.54 -1.15 -24.05
CA GLU A 216 -4.68 -0.06 -24.99
C GLU A 216 -5.76 0.94 -24.55
N GLY A 217 -5.44 2.23 -24.62
CA GLY A 217 -6.32 3.32 -24.17
C GLY A 217 -6.13 3.73 -22.70
N SER A 218 -5.43 2.94 -21.89
CA SER A 218 -5.05 3.39 -20.54
C SER A 218 -3.93 4.44 -20.57
N ILE A 219 -3.84 5.23 -19.50
CA ILE A 219 -2.75 6.21 -19.32
C ILE A 219 -1.39 5.50 -19.34
N GLY A 220 -1.29 4.31 -18.75
CA GLY A 220 -0.04 3.57 -18.63
C GLY A 220 0.48 2.94 -19.91
N TYR A 221 -0.39 2.67 -20.87
CA TYR A 221 -0.07 1.88 -22.08
C TYR A 221 1.13 2.41 -22.89
N ASN A 222 1.26 3.73 -22.98
CA ASN A 222 2.39 4.39 -23.66
C ASN A 222 3.32 5.13 -22.68
N GLY A 223 3.42 4.69 -21.43
CA GLY A 223 4.28 5.33 -20.44
C GLY A 223 3.73 6.66 -19.90
N GLY A 224 2.41 6.84 -19.90
CA GLY A 224 1.76 8.06 -19.42
C GLY A 224 1.82 8.28 -17.90
N TRP A 225 2.28 7.28 -17.12
CA TRP A 225 2.59 7.45 -15.71
C TRP A 225 4.06 7.82 -15.51
N GLY A 226 4.31 8.86 -14.72
CA GLY A 226 5.60 9.14 -14.10
C GLY A 226 5.60 8.66 -12.65
N ALA A 227 6.77 8.57 -12.04
CA ALA A 227 6.91 8.21 -10.63
C ALA A 227 7.85 9.18 -9.91
N THR A 228 7.51 9.52 -8.66
CA THR A 228 8.34 10.35 -7.78
C THR A 228 8.15 9.91 -6.33
N GLU A 229 8.94 10.43 -5.40
CA GLU A 229 8.91 10.01 -3.99
C GLU A 229 7.59 10.33 -3.30
N GLY A 230 6.95 11.46 -3.65
CA GLY A 230 5.77 11.96 -2.96
C GLY A 230 6.08 12.66 -1.63
N PRO A 231 5.07 12.88 -0.78
CA PRO A 231 5.22 13.68 0.44
C PRO A 231 6.05 12.98 1.51
N GLN A 232 6.06 11.64 1.52
CA GLN A 232 6.70 10.86 2.56
C GLN A 232 6.96 9.44 2.06
N GLY A 233 8.08 8.82 2.48
CA GLY A 233 8.40 7.45 2.17
C GLY A 233 7.46 6.45 2.86
N PHE A 234 7.16 5.35 2.19
CA PHE A 234 6.30 4.29 2.72
C PHE A 234 6.60 2.95 2.04
N PHE A 235 6.09 1.88 2.63
CA PHE A 235 6.06 0.56 2.02
C PHE A 235 4.61 0.14 1.78
N TRP A 236 4.38 -0.52 0.66
CA TRP A 236 3.08 -1.12 0.37
C TRP A 236 3.07 -2.59 0.78
N GLY A 237 1.87 -3.20 0.77
CA GLY A 237 1.71 -4.61 1.01
C GLY A 237 2.52 -5.47 0.04
N GLY A 238 3.15 -6.49 0.57
CA GLY A 238 3.82 -7.56 -0.15
C GLY A 238 3.35 -8.90 0.41
N THR A 239 3.83 -9.98 -0.20
CA THR A 239 3.46 -11.34 0.18
C THR A 239 4.61 -12.04 0.89
N TRP A 240 4.27 -12.75 1.95
CA TRP A 240 5.16 -13.58 2.78
C TRP A 240 4.71 -15.02 2.78
#